data_a9079b2f2a573637f6d1641e82649b44
#
_entry.id   a9079b2f2a573637f6d1641e82649b44
#
_cell.length_a   1.000
_cell.length_b   1.000
_cell.length_c   1.000
_cell.angle_alpha   90.00
_cell.angle_beta   90.00
_cell.angle_gamma   90.00
#
_symmetry.space_group_name_H-M   'P 1'
#
loop_
_entity.id
_entity.type
_entity.pdbx_description
1 polymer ?
#
loop_
_entity_poly.entity_id
_entity_poly.type
_entity_poly.pdbx_seq_one_letter_code
_entity_poly.pdbx_strand_id
1 'polypeptide(L)'
;WAMPAAPFGGDGLGFFAVPAEGAGVWIEFECGDPDYPIWTGSWWGSVSEMPPVLFAPPPPSGTDPKVLIKTKGGHSILLDDSPGQGGITLETSGGQKIVLNSQGIEITNGQGGSVKLSGPQVSVNNGALEVT
;
A
#
# COMPACT_ATOMS: atom_id res chain seq x y z
N TRP A 1 -22.16 -17.36 -5.71
CA TRP A 1 -21.66 -16.20 -4.94
C TRP A 1 -21.01 -16.71 -3.69
N ALA A 2 -19.74 -16.29 -3.39
CA ALA A 2 -19.02 -16.66 -2.19
C ALA A 2 -19.02 -15.50 -1.19
N MET A 3 -19.28 -15.81 0.08
CA MET A 3 -19.24 -14.82 1.14
C MET A 3 -17.79 -14.39 1.44
N PRO A 4 -17.49 -13.08 1.59
CA PRO A 4 -16.13 -12.64 1.93
C PRO A 4 -15.80 -12.92 3.40
N ALA A 5 -14.65 -13.56 3.66
CA ALA A 5 -14.04 -13.52 4.98
C ALA A 5 -13.22 -12.23 5.10
N ALA A 6 -13.60 -11.35 6.01
CA ALA A 6 -12.90 -10.11 6.30
C ALA A 6 -12.21 -10.19 7.67
N PRO A 7 -11.08 -9.48 7.88
CA PRO A 7 -10.42 -9.43 9.20
C PRO A 7 -11.33 -8.95 10.33
N PHE A 8 -12.23 -8.02 10.03
CA PHE A 8 -13.33 -7.61 10.92
C PHE A 8 -14.44 -6.95 10.08
N GLY A 9 -15.68 -7.01 10.59
CA GLY A 9 -16.85 -6.40 9.96
C GLY A 9 -17.98 -6.25 10.96
N GLY A 10 -18.90 -5.32 10.70
CA GLY A 10 -20.08 -5.05 11.52
C GLY A 10 -20.98 -4.03 10.82
N ASP A 11 -22.04 -3.59 11.53
CA ASP A 11 -22.97 -2.60 11.00
C ASP A 11 -22.26 -1.26 10.77
N GLY A 12 -22.14 -0.84 9.51
CA GLY A 12 -21.49 0.41 9.10
C GLY A 12 -19.96 0.46 9.29
N LEU A 13 -19.28 -0.66 9.61
CA LEU A 13 -17.84 -0.70 9.81
C LEU A 13 -17.21 -2.00 9.28
N GLY A 14 -15.91 -1.97 8.98
CA GLY A 14 -15.17 -3.16 8.59
C GLY A 14 -13.99 -2.89 7.67
N PHE A 15 -13.23 -3.95 7.42
CA PHE A 15 -12.21 -3.97 6.38
C PHE A 15 -12.81 -4.57 5.10
N PHE A 16 -12.90 -3.76 4.06
CA PHE A 16 -13.48 -4.17 2.80
C PHE A 16 -12.44 -4.10 1.68
N ALA A 17 -12.04 -5.26 1.15
CA ALA A 17 -11.16 -5.36 -0.01
C ALA A 17 -11.61 -6.54 -0.87
N VAL A 18 -12.11 -6.25 -2.05
CA VAL A 18 -12.57 -7.25 -3.01
C VAL A 18 -11.47 -7.50 -4.03
N PRO A 19 -11.09 -8.77 -4.28
CA PRO A 19 -10.14 -9.12 -5.34
C PRO A 19 -10.63 -8.63 -6.70
N ALA A 20 -9.70 -8.20 -7.55
CA ALA A 20 -10.03 -7.83 -8.91
C ALA A 20 -10.47 -9.07 -9.71
N GLU A 21 -11.31 -8.87 -10.71
CA GLU A 21 -11.66 -9.94 -11.66
C GLU A 21 -10.40 -10.56 -12.27
N GLY A 22 -10.33 -11.91 -12.24
CA GLY A 22 -9.18 -12.70 -12.67
C GLY A 22 -8.13 -12.95 -11.58
N ALA A 23 -8.26 -12.37 -10.38
CA ALA A 23 -7.36 -12.66 -9.27
C ALA A 23 -7.60 -14.09 -8.73
N GLY A 24 -6.50 -14.76 -8.33
CA GLY A 24 -6.57 -16.05 -7.64
C GLY A 24 -7.10 -15.88 -6.22
N VAL A 25 -8.08 -16.71 -5.84
CA VAL A 25 -8.67 -16.70 -4.49
C VAL A 25 -8.73 -18.11 -3.92
N TRP A 26 -8.62 -18.19 -2.60
CA TRP A 26 -8.88 -19.41 -1.85
C TRP A 26 -10.36 -19.47 -1.48
N ILE A 27 -10.97 -20.64 -1.68
CA ILE A 27 -12.37 -20.92 -1.33
C ILE A 27 -12.40 -22.02 -0.27
N GLU A 28 -13.13 -21.75 0.79
CA GLU A 28 -13.53 -22.72 1.79
C GLU A 28 -15.05 -22.91 1.73
N PHE A 29 -15.55 -23.98 2.35
CA PHE A 29 -16.97 -24.31 2.37
C PHE A 29 -17.42 -24.44 3.82
N GLU A 30 -18.46 -23.73 4.22
CA GLU A 30 -19.01 -23.79 5.57
C GLU A 30 -19.45 -25.22 5.90
N CYS A 31 -18.89 -25.78 6.97
CA CYS A 31 -19.10 -27.17 7.36
C CYS A 31 -18.87 -28.20 6.23
N GLY A 32 -18.13 -27.85 5.17
CA GLY A 32 -17.90 -28.70 4.01
C GLY A 32 -19.04 -28.73 3.00
N ASP A 33 -20.04 -27.85 3.15
CA ASP A 33 -21.19 -27.78 2.24
C ASP A 33 -20.87 -26.91 1.01
N PRO A 34 -20.85 -27.46 -0.22
CA PRO A 34 -20.52 -26.73 -1.43
C PRO A 34 -21.51 -25.59 -1.79
N ASP A 35 -22.69 -25.57 -1.19
CA ASP A 35 -23.66 -24.52 -1.42
C ASP A 35 -23.34 -23.23 -0.63
N TYR A 36 -22.41 -23.32 0.35
CA TYR A 36 -21.99 -22.21 1.20
C TYR A 36 -20.49 -21.88 1.04
N PRO A 37 -20.06 -21.41 -0.15
CA PRO A 37 -18.66 -21.04 -0.37
C PRO A 37 -18.29 -19.73 0.33
N ILE A 38 -17.07 -19.71 0.90
CA ILE A 38 -16.47 -18.54 1.53
C ILE A 38 -15.11 -18.32 0.86
N TRP A 39 -14.83 -17.12 0.31
CA TRP A 39 -13.48 -16.79 -0.08
C TRP A 39 -12.70 -16.22 1.10
N THR A 40 -11.52 -16.78 1.35
CA THR A 40 -10.74 -16.55 2.58
C THR A 40 -9.44 -15.80 2.34
N GLY A 41 -9.08 -15.54 1.09
CA GLY A 41 -7.87 -14.80 0.76
C GLY A 41 -7.54 -14.88 -0.73
N SER A 42 -6.46 -14.20 -1.10
CA SER A 42 -5.94 -14.18 -2.48
C SER A 42 -4.51 -14.71 -2.52
N TRP A 43 -4.05 -15.11 -3.70
CA TRP A 43 -2.68 -15.57 -3.93
C TRP A 43 -2.16 -15.07 -5.28
N TRP A 44 -0.84 -15.02 -5.42
CA TRP A 44 -0.16 -14.74 -6.69
C TRP A 44 0.35 -16.05 -7.30
N GLY A 45 0.07 -16.28 -8.56
CA GLY A 45 0.52 -17.48 -9.29
C GLY A 45 2.03 -17.49 -9.54
N SER A 46 2.66 -16.32 -9.55
CA SER A 46 4.09 -16.17 -9.74
C SER A 46 4.61 -14.87 -9.12
N VAL A 47 5.92 -14.79 -8.92
CA VAL A 47 6.59 -13.56 -8.45
C VAL A 47 6.38 -12.38 -9.40
N SER A 48 6.20 -12.64 -10.71
CA SER A 48 5.97 -11.59 -11.70
C SER A 48 4.60 -10.91 -11.58
N GLU A 49 3.66 -11.50 -10.87
CA GLU A 49 2.35 -10.89 -10.57
C GLU A 49 2.41 -9.98 -9.36
N MET A 50 3.46 -10.11 -8.53
CA MET A 50 3.62 -9.29 -7.34
C MET A 50 4.05 -7.86 -7.71
N PRO A 51 3.61 -6.84 -6.94
CA PRO A 51 4.01 -5.46 -7.20
C PRO A 51 5.54 -5.28 -7.15
N PRO A 52 6.18 -4.71 -8.21
CA PRO A 52 7.64 -4.58 -8.29
C PRO A 52 8.27 -3.81 -7.14
N VAL A 53 7.54 -2.89 -6.50
CA VAL A 53 8.04 -2.11 -5.35
C VAL A 53 8.43 -2.98 -4.15
N LEU A 54 7.87 -4.19 -4.05
CA LEU A 54 8.24 -5.15 -3.00
C LEU A 54 9.68 -5.67 -3.19
N PHE A 55 10.23 -5.57 -4.40
CA PHE A 55 11.57 -6.03 -4.79
C PHE A 55 12.51 -4.86 -5.11
N ALA A 56 12.05 -3.60 -4.95
CA ALA A 56 12.89 -2.42 -5.19
C ALA A 56 14.07 -2.38 -4.20
N PRO A 57 15.25 -1.90 -4.64
CA PRO A 57 16.44 -1.80 -3.79
C PRO A 57 16.21 -0.96 -2.52
N PRO A 58 16.82 -1.35 -1.38
CA PRO A 58 17.56 -2.60 -1.29
C PRO A 58 16.63 -3.80 -1.47
N PRO A 59 17.08 -4.87 -2.17
CA PRO A 59 16.25 -6.05 -2.30
C PRO A 59 15.88 -6.54 -0.90
N PRO A 60 14.68 -7.07 -0.71
CA PRO A 60 14.28 -7.60 0.56
C PRO A 60 15.31 -8.66 0.98
N SER A 61 16.09 -8.37 2.00
CA SER A 61 17.02 -9.31 2.58
C SER A 61 16.30 -10.36 3.44
N GLY A 62 14.99 -10.55 3.23
CA GLY A 62 14.15 -11.41 4.05
C GLY A 62 13.98 -10.92 5.50
N THR A 63 14.68 -9.86 5.87
CA THR A 63 14.68 -9.24 7.20
C THR A 63 13.98 -7.88 7.23
N ASP A 64 13.73 -7.27 6.06
CA ASP A 64 13.11 -5.95 5.95
C ASP A 64 11.67 -6.10 5.40
N PRO A 65 10.69 -6.37 6.26
CA PRO A 65 9.32 -6.60 5.82
C PRO A 65 8.73 -5.32 5.23
N LYS A 66 8.00 -5.48 4.12
CA LYS A 66 7.20 -4.42 3.52
C LYS A 66 5.73 -4.79 3.59
N VAL A 67 4.88 -3.82 3.92
CA VAL A 67 3.43 -3.96 3.83
C VAL A 67 2.93 -3.03 2.72
N LEU A 68 2.24 -3.60 1.76
CA LEU A 68 1.71 -2.86 0.62
C LEU A 68 0.20 -3.11 0.48
N ILE A 69 -0.56 -2.04 0.45
CA ILE A 69 -1.95 -2.04 -0.03
C ILE A 69 -1.95 -1.31 -1.37
N LYS A 70 -2.33 -2.00 -2.45
CA LYS A 70 -2.34 -1.41 -3.80
C LYS A 70 -3.60 -1.78 -4.56
N THR A 71 -4.24 -0.79 -5.15
CA THR A 71 -5.42 -0.99 -5.98
C THR A 71 -5.04 -1.29 -7.44
N LYS A 72 -5.94 -1.89 -8.20
CA LYS A 72 -5.77 -2.09 -9.65
C LYS A 72 -5.55 -0.77 -10.40
N GLY A 73 -6.14 0.32 -9.91
CA GLY A 73 -5.97 1.67 -10.47
C GLY A 73 -4.62 2.32 -10.17
N GLY A 74 -3.75 1.69 -9.36
CA GLY A 74 -2.39 2.17 -9.09
C GLY A 74 -2.25 2.99 -7.81
N HIS A 75 -3.31 3.23 -7.05
CA HIS A 75 -3.22 3.89 -5.74
C HIS A 75 -2.61 2.95 -4.72
N SER A 76 -1.71 3.44 -3.85
CA SER A 76 -1.03 2.58 -2.88
C SER A 76 -0.74 3.24 -1.55
N ILE A 77 -0.63 2.38 -0.52
CA ILE A 77 -0.05 2.67 0.79
C ILE A 77 1.07 1.66 0.99
N LEU A 78 2.30 2.15 1.18
CA LEU A 78 3.47 1.33 1.43
C LEU A 78 4.04 1.67 2.81
N LEU A 79 4.26 0.64 3.62
CA LEU A 79 5.09 0.69 4.82
C LEU A 79 6.36 -0.10 4.50
N ASP A 80 7.51 0.53 4.64
CA ASP A 80 8.81 -0.04 4.27
C ASP A 80 9.76 0.08 5.46
N ASP A 81 10.19 -1.05 6.01
CA ASP A 81 11.09 -1.11 7.16
C ASP A 81 12.57 -1.16 6.74
N SER A 82 12.88 -0.90 5.46
CA SER A 82 14.27 -0.88 4.97
C SER A 82 15.13 0.15 5.70
N PRO A 83 16.28 -0.24 6.27
CA PRO A 83 17.13 0.67 7.05
C PRO A 83 17.58 1.90 6.23
N GLY A 84 17.36 3.09 6.79
CA GLY A 84 17.81 4.36 6.22
C GLY A 84 17.06 4.90 5.03
N GLN A 85 16.23 4.10 4.37
CA GLN A 85 15.44 4.48 3.19
C GLN A 85 13.94 4.20 3.35
N GLY A 86 13.59 3.41 4.35
CA GLY A 86 12.22 3.03 4.66
C GLY A 86 11.36 4.19 5.17
N GLY A 87 10.08 3.91 5.35
CA GLY A 87 9.10 4.86 5.83
C GLY A 87 7.69 4.54 5.37
N ILE A 88 6.82 5.53 5.43
CA ILE A 88 5.42 5.41 4.98
C ILE A 88 5.24 6.24 3.73
N THR A 89 4.69 5.62 2.68
CA THR A 89 4.37 6.30 1.42
C THR A 89 2.90 6.09 1.08
N LEU A 90 2.19 7.20 0.85
CA LEU A 90 0.87 7.19 0.20
C LEU A 90 1.04 7.76 -1.20
N GLU A 91 0.57 7.03 -2.21
CA GLU A 91 0.75 7.43 -3.61
C GLU A 91 -0.51 7.18 -4.41
N THR A 92 -0.88 8.13 -5.25
CA THR A 92 -1.95 7.98 -6.22
C THR A 92 -1.41 7.60 -7.59
N SER A 93 -2.25 7.04 -8.46
CA SER A 93 -1.87 6.75 -9.86
C SER A 93 -1.50 8.01 -10.67
N GLY A 94 -1.90 9.19 -10.22
CA GLY A 94 -1.54 10.49 -10.82
C GLY A 94 -0.21 11.08 -10.34
N GLY A 95 0.52 10.36 -9.46
CA GLY A 95 1.83 10.80 -8.94
C GLY A 95 1.76 11.76 -7.74
N GLN A 96 0.56 12.05 -7.22
CA GLN A 96 0.46 12.74 -5.93
C GLN A 96 0.98 11.81 -4.84
N LYS A 97 1.84 12.34 -3.95
CA LYS A 97 2.54 11.51 -2.97
C LYS A 97 2.72 12.22 -1.64
N ILE A 98 2.62 11.44 -0.57
CA ILE A 98 3.02 11.83 0.79
C ILE A 98 4.04 10.79 1.26
N VAL A 99 5.23 11.26 1.68
CA VAL A 99 6.31 10.42 2.19
C VAL A 99 6.68 10.87 3.60
N LEU A 100 6.73 9.91 4.51
CA LEU A 100 7.23 10.09 5.88
C LEU A 100 8.41 9.13 6.05
N ASN A 101 9.60 9.67 6.29
CA ASN A 101 10.81 8.87 6.50
C ASN A 101 11.80 9.56 7.44
N SER A 102 13.00 9.03 7.58
CA SER A 102 14.05 9.59 8.42
C SER A 102 14.53 10.99 7.99
N GLN A 103 14.22 11.43 6.78
CA GLN A 103 14.57 12.77 6.27
C GLN A 103 13.50 13.81 6.60
N GLY A 104 12.29 13.37 6.97
CA GLY A 104 11.17 14.24 7.30
C GLY A 104 9.87 13.85 6.61
N ILE A 105 9.07 14.86 6.28
CA ILE A 105 7.78 14.69 5.59
C ILE A 105 7.84 15.45 4.27
N GLU A 106 7.43 14.79 3.19
CA GLU A 106 7.34 15.41 1.87
C GLU A 106 5.97 15.15 1.26
N ILE A 107 5.34 16.20 0.77
CA ILE A 107 4.07 16.17 0.05
C ILE A 107 4.31 16.72 -1.35
N THR A 108 3.95 15.95 -2.39
CA THR A 108 4.06 16.37 -3.79
C THR A 108 2.74 16.20 -4.52
N ASN A 109 2.48 17.10 -5.49
CA ASN A 109 1.28 17.01 -6.33
C ASN A 109 1.51 16.26 -7.66
N GLY A 110 2.72 15.70 -7.86
CA GLY A 110 3.07 15.02 -9.12
C GLY A 110 3.30 15.96 -10.32
N GLN A 111 3.19 17.28 -10.12
CA GLN A 111 3.31 18.31 -11.18
C GLN A 111 4.32 19.42 -10.83
N GLY A 112 5.22 19.13 -9.88
CA GLY A 112 6.27 20.04 -9.45
C GLY A 112 5.96 20.88 -8.21
N GLY A 113 4.71 20.87 -7.73
CA GLY A 113 4.37 21.48 -6.44
C GLY A 113 4.77 20.57 -5.27
N SER A 114 5.43 21.12 -4.25
CA SER A 114 5.88 20.35 -3.09
C SER A 114 5.88 21.17 -1.80
N VAL A 115 5.70 20.46 -0.68
CA VAL A 115 5.95 20.94 0.67
C VAL A 115 6.84 19.92 1.36
N LYS A 116 7.96 20.37 1.94
CA LYS A 116 8.91 19.53 2.64
C LYS A 116 9.18 20.04 4.04
N LEU A 117 9.08 19.17 5.02
CA LEU A 117 9.45 19.42 6.42
C LEU A 117 10.72 18.61 6.72
N SER A 118 11.81 19.28 7.07
CA SER A 118 13.09 18.63 7.39
C SER A 118 13.72 19.31 8.60
N GLY A 119 13.78 18.61 9.73
CA GLY A 119 14.16 19.24 11.01
C GLY A 119 13.23 20.40 11.34
N PRO A 120 13.76 21.62 11.67
CA PRO A 120 12.96 22.81 11.95
C PRO A 120 12.49 23.55 10.68
N GLN A 121 12.97 23.18 9.50
CA GLN A 121 12.72 23.91 8.25
C GLN A 121 11.46 23.41 7.55
N VAL A 122 10.67 24.35 7.03
CA VAL A 122 9.58 24.10 6.09
C VAL A 122 9.94 24.78 4.77
N SER A 123 9.97 23.99 3.69
CA SER A 123 10.25 24.47 2.34
C SER A 123 9.06 24.21 1.42
N VAL A 124 8.68 25.19 0.63
CA VAL A 124 7.62 25.09 -0.37
C VAL A 124 8.23 25.27 -1.76
N ASN A 125 7.88 24.37 -2.69
CA ASN A 125 8.37 24.37 -4.08
C ASN A 125 9.90 24.50 -4.16
N ASN A 126 10.62 23.62 -3.43
CA ASN A 126 12.09 23.56 -3.43
C ASN A 126 12.77 24.89 -3.09
N GLY A 127 12.23 25.62 -2.10
CA GLY A 127 12.84 26.85 -1.61
C GLY A 127 12.23 28.13 -2.20
N ALA A 128 11.15 28.08 -2.94
CA ALA A 128 10.42 29.29 -3.34
C ALA A 128 9.87 30.05 -2.12
N LEU A 129 9.58 29.33 -1.02
CA LEU A 129 9.32 29.87 0.30
C LEU A 129 9.94 28.95 1.34
N GLU A 130 10.76 29.48 2.22
CA GLU A 130 11.34 28.76 3.36
C GLU A 130 11.01 29.46 4.66
N VAL A 131 10.70 28.66 5.69
CA VAL A 131 10.52 29.08 7.08
C VAL A 131 11.43 28.22 7.94
N THR A 132 12.26 28.86 8.78
CA THR A 132 13.26 28.21 9.64
C THR A 132 13.03 28.60 11.10
#